data_b2e52a74632c8f76e8dabe3bf118240d
#
_entry.id   b2e52a74632c8f76e8dabe3bf118240d
#
_cell.length_a   1.000
_cell.length_b   1.000
_cell.length_c   1.000
_cell.angle_alpha   90.00
_cell.angle_beta   90.00
_cell.angle_gamma   90.00
#
_symmetry.space_group_name_H-M   'P 1'
#
loop_
_entity.id
_entity.type
_entity.pdbx_description
1 polymer ?
#
loop_
_entity_poly.entity_id
_entity_poly.type
_entity_poly.pdbx_seq_one_letter_code
_entity_poly.pdbx_strand_id
1 'polypeptide(L)'
;KRQLPGHSIARVAGCGDSTVREVTRTLEEQTMKRKINRRSDLLPVTLVMDNNQVRGIIALDIESGDLVPIQAKSVIIASQGYQGIWTTISHGAGNGLAISHAAGIKLGGMDSVPMHALTISGTGTVLPMDILGSGGRIRKDSGEDAGPSEIMDGESYVLDMRSMEKSSEGWFEGTISKVLDRTGLDVRTEVIPL
;
A
#
# COMPACT_ATOMS: atom_id res chain seq x y z
N LYS A 1 17.55 -9.47 -8.03
CA LYS A 1 16.23 -9.70 -8.66
C LYS A 1 15.56 -10.87 -7.97
N ARG A 2 14.25 -10.77 -7.77
CA ARG A 2 13.43 -11.80 -7.13
C ARG A 2 12.27 -12.23 -8.02
N GLN A 3 11.79 -13.44 -7.79
CA GLN A 3 10.60 -13.98 -8.41
C GLN A 3 9.45 -13.93 -7.42
N LEU A 4 8.35 -13.29 -7.80
CA LEU A 4 7.12 -13.31 -7.02
C LEU A 4 6.20 -14.44 -7.47
N PRO A 5 5.23 -14.85 -6.65
CA PRO A 5 4.19 -15.78 -7.08
C PRO A 5 3.55 -15.34 -8.40
N GLY A 6 3.34 -16.28 -9.31
CA GLY A 6 2.81 -16.01 -10.66
C GLY A 6 3.82 -15.48 -11.68
N HIS A 7 5.07 -15.21 -11.29
CA HIS A 7 6.12 -14.82 -12.22
C HIS A 7 6.88 -16.04 -12.73
N SER A 8 7.09 -16.14 -14.04
CA SER A 8 7.87 -17.19 -14.68
C SER A 8 9.39 -17.04 -14.50
N ILE A 9 9.85 -15.81 -14.26
CA ILE A 9 11.27 -15.48 -14.08
C ILE A 9 11.47 -14.44 -12.98
N ALA A 10 12.68 -14.39 -12.39
CA ALA A 10 13.08 -13.38 -11.41
C ALA A 10 13.28 -12.02 -12.08
N ARG A 11 12.27 -11.16 -12.05
CA ARG A 11 12.27 -9.82 -12.67
C ARG A 11 12.00 -8.67 -11.71
N VAL A 12 11.64 -8.96 -10.47
CA VAL A 12 11.45 -7.93 -9.44
C VAL A 12 12.80 -7.49 -8.88
N ALA A 13 13.03 -6.19 -8.83
CA ALA A 13 14.20 -5.58 -8.23
C ALA A 13 13.77 -4.63 -7.11
N GLY A 14 14.51 -4.61 -6.02
CA GLY A 14 14.23 -3.76 -4.87
C GLY A 14 15.35 -3.81 -3.85
N CYS A 15 15.14 -3.17 -2.73
CA CYS A 15 16.03 -3.10 -1.57
C CYS A 15 15.37 -3.74 -0.33
N GLY A 16 14.70 -4.87 -0.49
CA GLY A 16 13.93 -5.50 0.58
C GLY A 16 12.81 -4.60 1.09
N ASP A 17 12.60 -4.60 2.39
CA ASP A 17 11.60 -3.78 3.08
C ASP A 17 11.79 -2.27 2.88
N SER A 18 12.98 -1.85 2.51
CA SER A 18 13.30 -0.44 2.27
C SER A 18 12.93 0.05 0.88
N THR A 19 12.42 -0.80 -0.02
CA THR A 19 12.22 -0.46 -1.43
C THR A 19 11.37 0.80 -1.60
N VAL A 20 10.21 0.89 -0.94
CA VAL A 20 9.32 2.05 -1.06
C VAL A 20 10.00 3.32 -0.53
N ARG A 21 10.69 3.21 0.61
CA ARG A 21 11.44 4.33 1.20
C ARG A 21 12.53 4.86 0.26
N GLU A 22 13.29 3.96 -0.36
CA GLU A 22 14.37 4.35 -1.28
C GLU A 22 13.83 4.97 -2.58
N VAL A 23 12.72 4.44 -3.10
CA VAL A 23 12.03 5.04 -4.26
C VAL A 23 11.55 6.45 -3.91
N THR A 24 10.86 6.60 -2.77
CA THR A 24 10.35 7.91 -2.32
C THR A 24 11.49 8.90 -2.13
N ARG A 25 12.57 8.51 -1.42
CA ARG A 25 13.74 9.35 -1.21
C ARG A 25 14.36 9.80 -2.54
N THR A 26 14.53 8.88 -3.48
CA THR A 26 15.10 9.19 -4.80
C THR A 26 14.21 10.16 -5.57
N LEU A 27 12.89 9.96 -5.55
CA LEU A 27 11.95 10.87 -6.21
C LEU A 27 11.95 12.26 -5.56
N GLU A 28 12.01 12.33 -4.23
CA GLU A 28 12.12 13.60 -3.51
C GLU A 28 13.41 14.37 -3.88
N GLU A 29 14.55 13.68 -3.92
CA GLU A 29 15.80 14.28 -4.39
C GLU A 29 15.67 14.82 -5.82
N GLN A 30 15.01 14.09 -6.72
CA GLN A 30 14.79 14.53 -8.10
C GLN A 30 13.85 15.74 -8.18
N THR A 31 12.81 15.82 -7.34
CA THR A 31 11.94 17.01 -7.31
C THR A 31 12.70 18.25 -6.86
N MET A 32 13.57 18.13 -5.84
CA MET A 32 14.43 19.22 -5.38
C MET A 32 15.43 19.65 -6.45
N LYS A 33 16.13 18.70 -7.08
CA LYS A 33 17.10 18.99 -8.16
C LYS A 33 16.46 19.72 -9.33
N ARG A 34 15.20 19.39 -9.64
CA ARG A 34 14.43 20.02 -10.73
C ARG A 34 13.67 21.27 -10.31
N LYS A 35 13.82 21.69 -9.05
CA LYS A 35 13.14 22.87 -8.48
C LYS A 35 11.62 22.81 -8.67
N ILE A 36 11.03 21.61 -8.56
CA ILE A 36 9.58 21.45 -8.58
C ILE A 36 9.03 22.03 -7.29
N ASN A 37 8.06 22.93 -7.40
CA ASN A 37 7.42 23.52 -6.24
C ASN A 37 6.63 22.45 -5.50
N ARG A 38 6.91 22.29 -4.22
CA ARG A 38 6.24 21.35 -3.31
C ARG A 38 5.50 22.12 -2.24
N ARG A 39 4.30 21.67 -1.93
CA ARG A 39 3.52 22.13 -0.79
C ARG A 39 3.03 20.92 -0.03
N SER A 40 3.37 20.84 1.24
CA SER A 40 2.86 19.88 2.21
C SER A 40 1.64 20.43 2.93
N ASP A 41 1.00 19.60 3.71
CA ASP A 41 -0.09 19.96 4.62
C ASP A 41 -1.31 20.59 3.95
N LEU A 42 -1.50 20.29 2.66
CA LEU A 42 -2.67 20.67 1.88
C LEU A 42 -3.54 19.45 1.60
N LEU A 43 -4.77 19.48 2.10
CA LEU A 43 -5.79 18.48 1.81
C LEU A 43 -6.66 18.94 0.64
N PRO A 44 -6.61 18.28 -0.54
CA PRO A 44 -7.51 18.60 -1.64
C PRO A 44 -8.98 18.40 -1.23
N VAL A 45 -9.79 19.44 -1.41
CA VAL A 45 -11.22 19.43 -1.05
C VAL A 45 -12.10 19.27 -2.28
N THR A 46 -11.78 19.95 -3.37
CA THR A 46 -12.57 19.88 -4.60
C THR A 46 -11.76 20.25 -5.83
N LEU A 47 -12.16 19.73 -6.99
CA LEU A 47 -11.71 20.18 -8.28
C LEU A 47 -12.53 21.42 -8.71
N VAL A 48 -11.85 22.42 -9.24
CA VAL A 48 -12.50 23.59 -9.87
C VAL A 48 -12.75 23.26 -11.34
N MET A 49 -14.00 23.18 -11.73
CA MET A 49 -14.42 22.86 -13.10
C MET A 49 -15.08 24.06 -13.77
N ASP A 50 -14.77 24.27 -15.04
CA ASP A 50 -15.40 25.25 -15.90
C ASP A 50 -15.59 24.66 -17.30
N ASN A 51 -16.83 24.63 -17.80
CA ASN A 51 -17.18 24.05 -19.11
C ASN A 51 -16.56 22.66 -19.34
N ASN A 52 -16.70 21.77 -18.36
CA ASN A 52 -16.16 20.40 -18.38
C ASN A 52 -14.61 20.32 -18.47
N GLN A 53 -13.91 21.39 -18.12
CA GLN A 53 -12.46 21.45 -18.04
C GLN A 53 -12.01 21.77 -16.62
N VAL A 54 -10.98 21.06 -16.14
CA VAL A 54 -10.37 21.39 -14.86
C VAL A 54 -9.62 22.72 -14.97
N ARG A 55 -9.79 23.57 -13.95
CA ARG A 55 -9.09 24.87 -13.84
C ARG A 55 -8.14 24.89 -12.63
N GLY A 56 -8.23 23.91 -11.77
CA GLY A 56 -7.41 23.81 -10.59
C GLY A 56 -8.08 23.01 -9.48
N ILE A 57 -7.62 23.24 -8.26
CA ILE A 57 -8.16 22.63 -7.04
C ILE A 57 -8.39 23.70 -5.98
N ILE A 58 -9.29 23.42 -5.04
CA ILE A 58 -9.32 24.08 -3.74
C ILE A 58 -8.80 23.06 -2.73
N ALA A 59 -7.83 23.45 -1.92
CA ALA A 59 -7.27 22.63 -0.85
C ALA A 59 -7.49 23.32 0.50
N LEU A 60 -7.67 22.54 1.54
CA LEU A 60 -7.62 22.98 2.93
C LEU A 60 -6.16 22.97 3.38
N ASP A 61 -5.65 24.09 3.82
CA ASP A 61 -4.38 24.19 4.54
C ASP A 61 -4.63 23.69 5.96
N ILE A 62 -3.98 22.58 6.33
CA ILE A 62 -4.24 21.89 7.60
C ILE A 62 -3.69 22.71 8.79
N GLU A 63 -2.64 23.48 8.56
CA GLU A 63 -2.00 24.30 9.59
C GLU A 63 -2.84 25.55 9.94
N SER A 64 -3.28 26.28 8.91
CA SER A 64 -4.05 27.52 9.12
C SER A 64 -5.57 27.30 9.18
N GLY A 65 -6.08 26.22 8.63
CA GLY A 65 -7.52 25.99 8.44
C GLY A 65 -8.13 26.74 7.26
N ASP A 66 -7.31 27.42 6.44
CA ASP A 66 -7.79 28.23 5.33
C ASP A 66 -8.02 27.39 4.05
N LEU A 67 -8.95 27.83 3.23
CA LEU A 67 -9.14 27.30 1.89
C LEU A 67 -8.22 28.02 0.89
N VAL A 68 -7.35 27.24 0.25
CA VAL A 68 -6.34 27.73 -0.68
C VAL A 68 -6.71 27.33 -2.10
N PRO A 69 -7.05 28.27 -2.98
CA PRO A 69 -7.22 27.97 -4.39
C PRO A 69 -5.88 27.83 -5.10
N ILE A 70 -5.71 26.76 -5.86
CA ILE A 70 -4.52 26.49 -6.67
C ILE A 70 -4.96 26.35 -8.12
N GLN A 71 -4.59 27.34 -8.94
CA GLN A 71 -4.90 27.32 -10.36
C GLN A 71 -3.96 26.36 -11.10
N ALA A 72 -4.52 25.53 -11.97
CA ALA A 72 -3.76 24.60 -12.79
C ALA A 72 -4.48 24.31 -14.12
N LYS A 73 -3.70 24.12 -15.19
CA LYS A 73 -4.21 23.70 -16.51
C LYS A 73 -4.58 22.21 -16.54
N SER A 74 -3.94 21.44 -15.68
CA SER A 74 -4.17 19.99 -15.52
C SER A 74 -3.91 19.57 -14.07
N VAL A 75 -4.61 18.56 -13.61
CA VAL A 75 -4.45 18.00 -12.28
C VAL A 75 -4.22 16.49 -12.40
N ILE A 76 -3.16 15.99 -11.76
CA ILE A 76 -2.88 14.57 -11.67
C ILE A 76 -3.28 14.12 -10.26
N ILE A 77 -4.21 13.17 -10.17
CA ILE A 77 -4.63 12.58 -8.91
C ILE A 77 -3.84 11.29 -8.71
N ALA A 78 -2.98 11.27 -7.71
CA ALA A 78 -2.12 10.15 -7.35
C ALA A 78 -2.19 9.86 -5.83
N SER A 79 -3.38 9.98 -5.24
CA SER A 79 -3.64 9.97 -3.81
C SER A 79 -3.97 8.59 -3.25
N GLN A 80 -3.53 7.52 -3.90
CA GLN A 80 -3.89 6.14 -3.56
C GLN A 80 -5.40 5.84 -3.72
N GLY A 81 -5.82 4.62 -3.32
CA GLY A 81 -7.19 4.19 -3.36
C GLY A 81 -7.98 4.54 -2.09
N TYR A 82 -9.04 3.78 -1.83
CA TYR A 82 -9.97 3.99 -0.72
C TYR A 82 -9.98 2.84 0.30
N GLN A 83 -8.99 1.95 0.25
CA GLN A 83 -8.90 0.79 1.12
C GLN A 83 -8.83 1.14 2.61
N GLY A 84 -8.37 2.35 2.93
CA GLY A 84 -8.28 2.85 4.31
C GLY A 84 -9.64 3.07 5.01
N ILE A 85 -10.76 3.03 4.29
CA ILE A 85 -12.12 3.03 4.89
C ILE A 85 -12.52 1.66 5.44
N TRP A 86 -11.79 0.60 5.05
CA TRP A 86 -11.93 -0.75 5.55
C TRP A 86 -10.95 -1.01 6.68
N THR A 87 -10.78 -2.22 7.10
CA THR A 87 -9.92 -2.58 8.25
C THR A 87 -8.42 -2.41 8.04
N THR A 88 -7.96 -2.26 6.81
CA THR A 88 -6.53 -2.13 6.49
C THR A 88 -6.08 -0.67 6.54
N ILE A 89 -5.23 -0.33 7.49
CA ILE A 89 -4.79 1.03 7.82
C ILE A 89 -3.80 1.63 6.80
N SER A 90 -3.29 0.85 5.85
CA SER A 90 -2.10 1.23 5.07
C SER A 90 -2.35 2.04 3.82
N HIS A 91 -3.58 2.36 3.47
CA HIS A 91 -3.91 2.97 2.18
C HIS A 91 -4.90 4.12 2.32
N GLY A 92 -4.92 5.02 1.33
CA GLY A 92 -5.68 6.26 1.36
C GLY A 92 -7.17 6.10 1.67
N ALA A 93 -7.76 7.16 2.22
CA ALA A 93 -9.18 7.23 2.56
C ALA A 93 -10.10 7.52 1.35
N GLY A 94 -9.59 7.46 0.12
CA GLY A 94 -10.38 7.68 -1.09
C GLY A 94 -10.59 9.14 -1.48
N ASN A 95 -9.84 10.07 -0.91
CA ASN A 95 -10.06 11.51 -1.13
C ASN A 95 -10.01 11.90 -2.61
N GLY A 96 -9.02 11.40 -3.36
CA GLY A 96 -8.91 11.67 -4.79
C GLY A 96 -10.10 11.12 -5.59
N LEU A 97 -10.61 9.95 -5.21
CA LEU A 97 -11.81 9.38 -5.83
C LEU A 97 -13.06 10.22 -5.51
N ALA A 98 -13.20 10.64 -4.26
CA ALA A 98 -14.33 11.45 -3.81
C ALA A 98 -14.40 12.79 -4.55
N ILE A 99 -13.30 13.55 -4.63
CA ILE A 99 -13.26 14.84 -5.35
C ILE A 99 -13.45 14.66 -6.86
N SER A 100 -12.96 13.54 -7.44
CA SER A 100 -13.19 13.22 -8.84
C SER A 100 -14.66 12.94 -9.12
N HIS A 101 -15.30 12.12 -8.28
CA HIS A 101 -16.71 11.81 -8.39
C HIS A 101 -17.60 13.06 -8.23
N ALA A 102 -17.31 13.89 -7.24
CA ALA A 102 -18.00 15.15 -7.00
C ALA A 102 -17.88 16.13 -8.19
N ALA A 103 -16.77 16.05 -8.94
CA ALA A 103 -16.56 16.82 -10.17
C ALA A 103 -17.24 16.21 -11.41
N GLY A 104 -18.03 15.13 -11.27
CA GLY A 104 -18.72 14.46 -12.36
C GLY A 104 -17.84 13.51 -13.19
N ILE A 105 -16.63 13.21 -12.75
CA ILE A 105 -15.74 12.25 -13.43
C ILE A 105 -16.21 10.83 -13.15
N LYS A 106 -16.36 10.04 -14.20
CA LYS A 106 -16.76 8.62 -14.08
C LYS A 106 -15.62 7.82 -13.45
N LEU A 107 -15.92 7.10 -12.38
CA LEU A 107 -15.01 6.15 -11.75
C LEU A 107 -15.24 4.75 -12.31
N GLY A 108 -14.17 3.99 -12.49
CA GLY A 108 -14.23 2.58 -12.92
C GLY A 108 -13.68 1.65 -11.85
N GLY A 109 -14.09 0.34 -11.90
CA GLY A 109 -13.59 -0.69 -11.00
C GLY A 109 -13.95 -0.49 -9.52
N MET A 110 -15.01 0.24 -9.22
CA MET A 110 -15.44 0.52 -7.84
C MET A 110 -16.12 -0.68 -7.15
N ASP A 111 -16.44 -1.70 -7.91
CA ASP A 111 -16.94 -3.00 -7.46
C ASP A 111 -15.82 -3.92 -6.94
N SER A 112 -14.58 -3.58 -7.23
CA SER A 112 -13.41 -4.34 -6.78
C SER A 112 -12.74 -3.64 -5.60
N VAL A 113 -12.87 -4.24 -4.41
CA VAL A 113 -12.15 -3.81 -3.21
C VAL A 113 -10.91 -4.70 -3.05
N PRO A 114 -9.71 -4.22 -3.40
CA PRO A 114 -8.52 -5.03 -3.26
C PRO A 114 -8.19 -5.25 -1.79
N MET A 115 -8.22 -6.52 -1.36
CA MET A 115 -7.77 -6.96 -0.05
C MET A 115 -6.33 -7.45 -0.16
N HIS A 116 -5.52 -7.21 0.87
CA HIS A 116 -4.15 -7.71 0.90
C HIS A 116 -4.11 -9.06 1.63
N ALA A 117 -3.69 -10.10 0.90
CA ALA A 117 -3.69 -11.47 1.40
C ALA A 117 -2.84 -11.70 2.67
N LEU A 118 -1.77 -10.91 2.83
CA LEU A 118 -0.87 -11.01 3.99
C LEU A 118 -1.11 -9.83 4.95
N THR A 119 -2.27 -9.80 5.57
CA THR A 119 -2.59 -8.85 6.63
C THR A 119 -2.67 -9.58 7.96
N ILE A 120 -1.85 -9.18 8.94
CA ILE A 120 -1.81 -9.81 10.26
C ILE A 120 -3.13 -9.54 10.99
N SER A 121 -3.80 -10.62 11.40
CA SER A 121 -5.07 -10.57 12.13
C SER A 121 -4.98 -9.68 13.38
N GLY A 122 -6.01 -8.91 13.63
CA GLY A 122 -6.13 -8.04 14.80
C GLY A 122 -5.22 -6.80 14.81
N THR A 123 -4.21 -6.72 13.92
CA THR A 123 -3.29 -5.57 13.89
C THR A 123 -3.43 -4.69 12.65
N GLY A 124 -4.06 -5.19 11.58
CA GLY A 124 -4.12 -4.53 10.28
C GLY A 124 -2.74 -4.33 9.61
N THR A 125 -1.68 -4.96 10.13
CA THR A 125 -0.34 -4.83 9.59
C THR A 125 -0.20 -5.65 8.31
N VAL A 126 0.13 -4.98 7.21
CA VAL A 126 0.36 -5.61 5.90
C VAL A 126 1.80 -6.07 5.79
N LEU A 127 2.00 -7.30 5.30
CA LEU A 127 3.30 -7.90 5.03
C LEU A 127 3.57 -7.97 3.52
N PRO A 128 4.84 -7.89 3.09
CA PRO A 128 5.17 -7.92 1.67
C PRO A 128 4.92 -9.31 1.05
N MET A 129 4.31 -9.33 -0.13
CA MET A 129 4.04 -10.57 -0.89
C MET A 129 5.31 -11.32 -1.31
N ASP A 130 6.45 -10.64 -1.33
CA ASP A 130 7.78 -11.21 -1.61
C ASP A 130 8.14 -12.36 -0.67
N ILE A 131 7.55 -12.40 0.53
CA ILE A 131 7.71 -13.48 1.51
C ILE A 131 7.37 -14.83 0.88
N LEU A 132 6.30 -14.89 0.11
CA LEU A 132 5.87 -16.12 -0.58
C LEU A 132 6.88 -16.57 -1.64
N GLY A 133 7.48 -15.61 -2.36
CA GLY A 133 8.54 -15.88 -3.32
C GLY A 133 9.89 -16.29 -2.68
N SER A 134 10.00 -16.19 -1.35
CA SER A 134 11.18 -16.54 -0.57
C SER A 134 11.00 -17.80 0.28
N GLY A 135 9.92 -18.54 0.04
CA GLY A 135 9.63 -19.81 0.72
C GLY A 135 8.60 -19.71 1.86
N GLY A 136 8.07 -18.51 2.16
CA GLY A 136 6.92 -18.37 3.04
C GLY A 136 5.70 -19.07 2.46
N ARG A 137 4.82 -19.60 3.32
CA ARG A 137 3.62 -20.33 2.92
C ARG A 137 2.39 -19.78 3.63
N ILE A 138 1.30 -19.64 2.91
CA ILE A 138 -0.02 -19.45 3.52
C ILE A 138 -0.60 -20.83 3.76
N ARG A 139 -1.13 -21.08 4.96
CA ARG A 139 -1.74 -22.34 5.35
C ARG A 139 -3.11 -22.13 5.98
N LYS A 140 -4.01 -23.08 5.73
CA LYS A 140 -5.26 -23.21 6.47
C LYS A 140 -4.99 -23.80 7.88
N ASP A 141 -5.95 -23.68 8.77
CA ASP A 141 -5.88 -24.32 10.10
C ASP A 141 -5.70 -25.85 9.99
N SER A 142 -6.14 -26.46 8.89
CA SER A 142 -5.89 -27.87 8.57
C SER A 142 -4.42 -28.20 8.32
N GLY A 143 -3.55 -27.19 8.13
CA GLY A 143 -2.16 -27.34 7.75
C GLY A 143 -1.92 -27.43 6.23
N GLU A 144 -2.99 -27.40 5.42
CA GLU A 144 -2.92 -27.42 3.96
C GLU A 144 -2.43 -26.06 3.43
N ASP A 145 -1.55 -26.07 2.43
CA ASP A 145 -1.10 -24.86 1.76
C ASP A 145 -2.26 -24.21 0.97
N ALA A 146 -2.36 -22.91 1.04
CA ALA A 146 -3.33 -22.10 0.30
C ALA A 146 -2.63 -21.07 -0.59
N GLY A 147 -3.24 -20.80 -1.75
CA GLY A 147 -2.79 -19.70 -2.60
C GLY A 147 -3.32 -18.34 -2.10
N PRO A 148 -2.65 -17.22 -2.46
CA PRO A 148 -3.15 -15.89 -2.08
C PRO A 148 -4.55 -15.56 -2.61
N SER A 149 -4.95 -16.18 -3.72
CA SER A 149 -6.27 -16.03 -4.34
C SER A 149 -7.34 -16.95 -3.73
N GLU A 150 -6.96 -17.87 -2.85
CA GLU A 150 -7.86 -18.83 -2.19
C GLU A 150 -8.30 -18.34 -0.81
N ILE A 151 -7.77 -17.20 -0.36
CA ILE A 151 -8.13 -16.61 0.94
C ILE A 151 -9.56 -16.07 0.84
N MET A 152 -10.41 -16.56 1.72
CA MET A 152 -11.82 -16.20 1.80
C MET A 152 -12.13 -15.54 3.13
N ASP A 153 -13.06 -14.58 3.14
CA ASP A 153 -13.57 -13.98 4.36
C ASP A 153 -14.24 -15.05 5.25
N GLY A 154 -13.90 -15.01 6.53
CA GLY A 154 -14.47 -15.92 7.55
C GLY A 154 -13.73 -17.24 7.73
N GLU A 155 -12.70 -17.51 6.96
CA GLU A 155 -11.78 -18.61 7.19
C GLU A 155 -10.50 -18.12 7.88
N SER A 156 -9.88 -19.00 8.67
CA SER A 156 -8.63 -18.72 9.37
C SER A 156 -7.44 -19.20 8.56
N TYR A 157 -6.48 -18.32 8.38
CA TYR A 157 -5.23 -18.60 7.69
C TYR A 157 -4.05 -18.18 8.55
N VAL A 158 -2.91 -18.83 8.31
CA VAL A 158 -1.64 -18.46 8.94
C VAL A 158 -0.56 -18.29 7.89
N LEU A 159 0.37 -17.37 8.12
CA LEU A 159 1.59 -17.26 7.36
C LEU A 159 2.71 -18.04 8.08
N ASP A 160 3.23 -19.05 7.41
CA ASP A 160 4.37 -19.83 7.87
C ASP A 160 5.66 -19.33 7.18
N MET A 161 6.50 -18.64 7.94
CA MET A 161 7.79 -18.13 7.46
C MET A 161 8.97 -19.02 7.86
N ARG A 162 8.75 -20.11 8.62
CA ARG A 162 9.82 -21.00 9.12
C ARG A 162 10.57 -21.72 8.01
N SER A 163 9.94 -21.90 6.85
CA SER A 163 10.55 -22.51 5.66
C SER A 163 11.26 -21.51 4.73
N MET A 164 11.34 -20.23 5.10
CA MET A 164 12.06 -19.25 4.31
C MET A 164 13.55 -19.58 4.20
N GLU A 165 14.12 -19.29 3.03
CA GLU A 165 15.55 -19.40 2.83
C GLU A 165 16.30 -18.45 3.76
N LYS A 166 17.31 -18.95 4.50
CA LYS A 166 18.15 -18.12 5.39
C LYS A 166 18.78 -16.93 4.68
N SER A 167 19.14 -17.06 3.40
CA SER A 167 19.64 -15.98 2.55
C SER A 167 18.64 -14.83 2.37
N SER A 168 17.36 -15.07 2.64
CA SER A 168 16.28 -14.09 2.51
C SER A 168 16.00 -13.31 3.80
N GLU A 169 16.49 -13.75 4.96
CA GLU A 169 16.22 -13.11 6.25
C GLU A 169 16.64 -11.63 6.26
N GLY A 170 17.83 -11.32 5.77
CA GLY A 170 18.32 -9.93 5.68
C GLY A 170 17.50 -9.05 4.73
N TRP A 171 16.75 -9.65 3.79
CA TRP A 171 15.83 -8.91 2.93
C TRP A 171 14.56 -8.46 3.67
N PHE A 172 14.14 -9.22 4.69
CA PHE A 172 12.92 -9.00 5.46
C PHE A 172 13.20 -8.63 6.92
N GLU A 173 14.38 -8.15 7.25
CA GLU A 173 14.77 -7.82 8.63
C GLU A 173 13.78 -6.84 9.29
N GLY A 174 13.38 -5.79 8.57
CA GLY A 174 12.40 -4.83 9.06
C GLY A 174 11.00 -5.43 9.21
N THR A 175 10.60 -6.33 8.31
CA THR A 175 9.33 -7.07 8.42
C THR A 175 9.34 -8.01 9.62
N ILE A 176 10.42 -8.77 9.82
CA ILE A 176 10.57 -9.70 10.95
C ILE A 176 10.47 -8.94 12.28
N SER A 177 11.22 -7.84 12.42
CA SER A 177 11.15 -6.98 13.60
C SER A 177 9.76 -6.43 13.84
N LYS A 178 9.10 -5.95 12.78
CA LYS A 178 7.74 -5.41 12.85
C LYS A 178 6.70 -6.45 13.29
N VAL A 179 6.82 -7.69 12.84
CA VAL A 179 5.95 -8.79 13.28
C VAL A 179 6.14 -9.03 14.77
N LEU A 180 7.38 -9.19 15.21
CA LEU A 180 7.71 -9.39 16.62
C LEU A 180 7.17 -8.26 17.49
N ASP A 181 7.40 -7.02 17.11
CA ASP A 181 6.95 -5.82 17.84
C ASP A 181 5.43 -5.72 17.96
N ARG A 182 4.69 -6.18 16.93
CA ARG A 182 3.23 -6.05 16.86
C ARG A 182 2.48 -7.22 17.44
N THR A 183 3.03 -8.43 17.37
CA THR A 183 2.35 -9.66 17.76
C THR A 183 3.03 -10.39 18.91
N GLY A 184 4.30 -10.11 19.19
CA GLY A 184 5.13 -10.90 20.11
C GLY A 184 5.59 -12.24 19.55
N LEU A 185 5.25 -12.57 18.29
CA LEU A 185 5.57 -13.85 17.65
C LEU A 185 6.92 -13.81 16.94
N ASP A 186 7.74 -14.84 17.16
CA ASP A 186 8.98 -15.04 16.39
C ASP A 186 8.69 -15.87 15.14
N VAL A 187 8.76 -15.24 13.99
CA VAL A 187 8.49 -15.85 12.66
C VAL A 187 9.38 -17.05 12.33
N ARG A 188 10.48 -17.26 13.07
CA ARG A 188 11.40 -18.40 12.90
C ARG A 188 10.88 -19.67 13.57
N THR A 189 10.02 -19.51 14.55
CA THR A 189 9.50 -20.63 15.38
C THR A 189 7.99 -20.74 15.37
N GLU A 190 7.30 -19.65 15.05
CA GLU A 190 5.85 -19.53 15.15
C GLU A 190 5.23 -19.12 13.80
N VAL A 191 3.96 -19.45 13.62
CA VAL A 191 3.15 -19.01 12.49
C VAL A 191 2.39 -17.74 12.85
N ILE A 192 2.11 -16.91 11.86
CA ILE A 192 1.49 -15.60 12.03
C ILE A 192 0.04 -15.69 11.56
N PRO A 193 -0.95 -15.39 12.40
CA PRO A 193 -2.35 -15.34 11.98
C PRO A 193 -2.60 -14.20 10.98
N LEU A 194 -3.31 -14.51 9.91
CA LEU A 194 -3.68 -13.58 8.83
C LEU A 194 -5.14 -13.15 8.95
#